data_23dd21783c328e7cf88a638d2ec9200c
#
_entry.id   23dd21783c328e7cf88a638d2ec9200c
#
_cell.length_a   1.000
_cell.length_b   1.000
_cell.length_c   1.000
_cell.angle_alpha   90.00
_cell.angle_beta   90.00
_cell.angle_gamma   90.00
#
_symmetry.space_group_name_H-M   'P 1'
#
loop_
_entity.id
_entity.type
_entity.pdbx_description
1 polymer ?
#
loop_
_entity_poly.entity_id
_entity_poly.type
_entity_poly.pdbx_seq_one_letter_code
_entity_poly.pdbx_strand_id
1 'polypeptide(L)'
;MSASQQVRADDAQTEKPRSTNPLSRFSVQIVIGLIAGVALGFAAAAIGQVDDQPNWLTTTLGEIGSAYVGLLRLLVVPLVFTAVISSIARLRAVTNAARLAVQTLVWFAITAAASVILGILIGIVSGPWLTAGVSGDAAAEPGRVGSWTAFLTGLIPSNFLGLQVGLRGTAETGFTASADFNVLQIIVLAIAFGIAALKIGDKAAGFIGFTESALAVVQKVLWWVIRLAPIGTAALIGKAIATYGWSSLASLGVFVIAIYVGLVLVWAI
;
A
#
# COMPACT_ATOMS: atom_id res chain seq x y z
N MET A 1 19.36 41.27 32.74
CA MET A 1 18.66 40.41 31.75
C MET A 1 18.56 39.04 32.35
N SER A 2 17.33 38.54 32.51
CA SER A 2 17.02 37.28 33.21
C SER A 2 17.34 36.09 32.30
N ALA A 3 17.85 34.99 32.87
CA ALA A 3 18.14 33.72 32.15
C ALA A 3 16.99 33.20 31.30
N SER A 4 15.76 33.55 31.63
CA SER A 4 14.53 33.23 30.86
C SER A 4 14.41 33.98 29.50
N GLN A 5 15.11 35.11 29.34
CA GLN A 5 15.18 35.84 28.08
C GLN A 5 16.25 35.30 27.13
N GLN A 6 17.30 34.72 27.65
CA GLN A 6 18.36 34.08 26.84
C GLN A 6 17.88 32.72 26.26
N VAL A 7 17.13 31.93 27.03
CA VAL A 7 16.56 30.67 26.54
C VAL A 7 15.53 30.91 25.39
N ARG A 8 14.75 32.00 25.48
CA ARG A 8 13.81 32.37 24.41
C ARG A 8 14.49 32.92 23.14
N ALA A 9 15.67 33.47 23.26
CA ALA A 9 16.44 33.98 22.11
C ALA A 9 17.18 32.85 21.38
N ASP A 10 17.57 31.78 22.09
CA ASP A 10 18.24 30.62 21.50
C ASP A 10 17.26 29.70 20.76
N ASP A 11 16.03 29.54 21.24
CA ASP A 11 14.97 28.81 20.55
C ASP A 11 14.50 29.49 19.26
N ALA A 12 14.68 30.79 19.12
CA ALA A 12 14.31 31.55 17.91
C ALA A 12 15.35 31.46 16.79
N GLN A 13 16.54 30.92 17.03
CA GLN A 13 17.62 30.87 16.02
C GLN A 13 17.78 29.52 15.34
N THR A 14 16.97 28.50 15.67
CA THR A 14 17.06 27.14 15.10
C THR A 14 16.01 26.81 14.05
N GLU A 15 15.17 27.75 13.64
CA GLU A 15 14.35 27.56 12.43
C GLU A 15 15.23 27.75 11.18
N LYS A 16 15.88 26.65 10.74
CA LYS A 16 16.47 26.59 9.42
C LYS A 16 15.45 27.06 8.39
N PRO A 17 15.74 28.07 7.54
CA PRO A 17 14.79 28.55 6.52
C PRO A 17 14.37 27.35 5.66
N ARG A 18 13.09 27.04 5.67
CA ARG A 18 12.50 26.05 4.75
C ARG A 18 12.85 26.48 3.33
N SER A 19 13.64 25.68 2.65
CA SER A 19 14.00 25.89 1.25
C SER A 19 12.75 26.29 0.47
N THR A 20 12.73 27.52 -0.04
CA THR A 20 11.62 28.08 -0.82
C THR A 20 11.60 27.54 -2.25
N ASN A 21 12.52 26.64 -2.60
CA ASN A 21 12.61 26.10 -3.95
C ASN A 21 11.45 25.10 -4.19
N PRO A 22 10.47 25.41 -5.06
CA PRO A 22 9.30 24.56 -5.28
C PRO A 22 9.67 23.15 -5.73
N LEU A 23 10.79 22.98 -6.43
CA LEU A 23 11.30 21.67 -6.88
C LEU A 23 11.78 20.77 -5.73
N SER A 24 12.05 21.33 -4.55
CA SER A 24 12.43 20.56 -3.37
C SER A 24 11.21 19.96 -2.64
N ARG A 25 9.99 20.36 -3.00
CA ARG A 25 8.77 19.82 -2.41
C ARG A 25 8.54 18.40 -2.93
N PHE A 26 8.39 17.45 -2.03
CA PHE A 26 8.21 16.04 -2.35
C PHE A 26 7.04 15.80 -3.35
N SER A 27 5.93 16.52 -3.18
CA SER A 27 4.79 16.44 -4.11
C SER A 27 5.15 16.84 -5.55
N VAL A 28 5.99 17.86 -5.71
CA VAL A 28 6.46 18.31 -7.04
C VAL A 28 7.38 17.25 -7.65
N GLN A 29 8.24 16.61 -6.86
CA GLN A 29 9.10 15.53 -7.34
C GLN A 29 8.30 14.33 -7.84
N ILE A 30 7.18 13.99 -7.18
CA ILE A 30 6.27 12.92 -7.65
C ILE A 30 5.65 13.30 -9.01
N VAL A 31 5.19 14.54 -9.17
CA VAL A 31 4.62 15.02 -10.45
C VAL A 31 5.67 15.00 -11.56
N ILE A 32 6.90 15.43 -11.26
CA ILE A 32 8.02 15.34 -12.21
C ILE A 32 8.30 13.87 -12.56
N GLY A 33 8.31 12.99 -11.57
CA GLY A 33 8.47 11.55 -11.78
C GLY A 33 7.38 10.96 -12.68
N LEU A 34 6.12 11.38 -12.47
CA LEU A 34 4.99 10.97 -13.29
C LEU A 34 5.18 11.41 -14.75
N ILE A 35 5.51 12.69 -14.98
CA ILE A 35 5.74 13.24 -16.34
C ILE A 35 6.93 12.53 -17.01
N ALA A 36 8.03 12.34 -16.28
CA ALA A 36 9.18 11.61 -16.78
C ALA A 36 8.82 10.15 -17.12
N GLY A 37 8.01 9.49 -16.28
CA GLY A 37 7.52 8.14 -16.53
C GLY A 37 6.68 8.05 -17.80
N VAL A 38 5.79 9.00 -18.03
CA VAL A 38 5.01 9.09 -19.27
C VAL A 38 5.93 9.24 -20.49
N ALA A 39 6.89 10.16 -20.42
CA ALA A 39 7.82 10.40 -21.52
C ALA A 39 8.70 9.15 -21.82
N LEU A 40 9.24 8.51 -20.77
CA LEU A 40 10.02 7.28 -20.92
C LEU A 40 9.18 6.11 -21.43
N GLY A 41 7.91 6.03 -21.03
CA GLY A 41 6.97 5.02 -21.51
C GLY A 41 6.69 5.15 -23.01
N PHE A 42 6.45 6.38 -23.50
CA PHE A 42 6.32 6.64 -24.94
C PHE A 42 7.61 6.36 -25.70
N ALA A 43 8.76 6.74 -25.14
CA ALA A 43 10.06 6.43 -25.76
C ALA A 43 10.26 4.90 -25.87
N ALA A 44 9.95 4.16 -24.81
CA ALA A 44 10.03 2.71 -24.80
C ALA A 44 9.04 2.06 -25.80
N ALA A 45 7.81 2.59 -25.88
CA ALA A 45 6.83 2.14 -26.87
C ALA A 45 7.27 2.42 -28.32
N ALA A 46 7.95 3.55 -28.57
CA ALA A 46 8.49 3.90 -29.88
C ALA A 46 9.65 3.01 -30.32
N ILE A 47 10.46 2.49 -29.39
CA ILE A 47 11.51 1.49 -29.68
C ILE A 47 10.86 0.16 -30.13
N GLY A 48 9.64 -0.14 -29.63
CA GLY A 48 8.93 -1.37 -29.95
C GLY A 48 9.50 -2.61 -29.25
N GLN A 49 9.02 -3.77 -29.66
CA GLN A 49 9.55 -5.06 -29.22
C GLN A 49 10.73 -5.45 -30.09
N VAL A 50 11.69 -6.14 -29.50
CA VAL A 50 12.85 -6.70 -30.21
C VAL A 50 12.76 -8.22 -30.07
N ASP A 51 12.64 -8.95 -31.16
CA ASP A 51 12.50 -10.43 -31.21
C ASP A 51 11.35 -10.94 -30.29
N ASP A 52 10.18 -10.32 -30.37
CA ASP A 52 9.01 -10.60 -29.52
C ASP A 52 9.27 -10.45 -28.02
N GLN A 53 10.36 -9.80 -27.62
CA GLN A 53 10.70 -9.52 -26.24
C GLN A 53 10.58 -8.02 -25.95
N PRO A 54 10.27 -7.64 -24.70
CA PRO A 54 10.31 -6.25 -24.29
C PRO A 54 11.70 -5.66 -24.53
N ASN A 55 11.76 -4.45 -25.09
CA ASN A 55 13.04 -3.77 -25.29
C ASN A 55 13.75 -3.47 -23.96
N TRP A 56 15.05 -3.15 -24.05
CA TRP A 56 15.89 -2.89 -22.88
C TRP A 56 15.33 -1.82 -21.95
N LEU A 57 14.70 -0.76 -22.49
CA LEU A 57 14.15 0.32 -21.68
C LEU A 57 12.90 -0.13 -20.89
N THR A 58 12.00 -0.89 -21.54
CA THR A 58 10.83 -1.49 -20.88
C THR A 58 11.25 -2.45 -19.77
N THR A 59 12.29 -3.26 -20.01
CA THR A 59 12.84 -4.19 -19.01
C THR A 59 13.44 -3.43 -17.83
N THR A 60 14.28 -2.44 -18.07
CA THR A 60 14.89 -1.62 -17.01
C THR A 60 13.85 -0.89 -16.18
N LEU A 61 12.83 -0.26 -16.81
CA LEU A 61 11.71 0.35 -16.10
C LEU A 61 10.96 -0.68 -15.25
N GLY A 62 10.78 -1.89 -15.78
CA GLY A 62 10.16 -3.01 -15.07
C GLY A 62 10.93 -3.41 -13.82
N GLU A 63 12.24 -3.54 -13.92
CA GLU A 63 13.11 -3.91 -12.80
C GLU A 63 13.14 -2.85 -11.71
N ILE A 64 13.32 -1.56 -12.07
CA ILE A 64 13.31 -0.45 -11.13
C ILE A 64 11.94 -0.37 -10.42
N GLY A 65 10.84 -0.44 -11.16
CA GLY A 65 9.50 -0.41 -10.60
C GLY A 65 9.23 -1.60 -9.66
N SER A 66 9.64 -2.80 -10.05
CA SER A 66 9.50 -4.02 -9.25
C SER A 66 10.34 -3.97 -7.98
N ALA A 67 11.57 -3.46 -8.07
CA ALA A 67 12.44 -3.26 -6.91
C ALA A 67 11.82 -2.27 -5.92
N TYR A 68 11.25 -1.15 -6.40
CA TYR A 68 10.56 -0.18 -5.56
C TYR A 68 9.36 -0.81 -4.82
N VAL A 69 8.51 -1.54 -5.55
CA VAL A 69 7.37 -2.26 -4.93
C VAL A 69 7.85 -3.33 -3.95
N GLY A 70 8.93 -4.03 -4.28
CA GLY A 70 9.57 -5.02 -3.39
C GLY A 70 10.03 -4.40 -2.07
N LEU A 71 10.65 -3.22 -2.11
CA LEU A 71 11.06 -2.48 -0.91
C LEU A 71 9.85 -2.07 -0.04
N LEU A 72 8.75 -1.65 -0.65
CA LEU A 72 7.52 -1.35 0.09
C LEU A 72 6.94 -2.63 0.74
N ARG A 73 6.87 -3.74 0.01
CA ARG A 73 6.36 -5.02 0.52
C ARG A 73 7.19 -5.56 1.67
N LEU A 74 8.52 -5.40 1.63
CA LEU A 74 9.42 -5.80 2.70
C LEU A 74 9.03 -5.21 4.06
N LEU A 75 8.55 -3.97 4.06
CA LEU A 75 8.23 -3.24 5.29
C LEU A 75 6.81 -3.52 5.82
N VAL A 76 5.93 -4.13 5.01
CA VAL A 76 4.54 -4.39 5.41
C VAL A 76 4.47 -5.28 6.64
N VAL A 77 5.21 -6.39 6.66
CA VAL A 77 5.18 -7.36 7.77
C VAL A 77 5.60 -6.73 9.10
N PRO A 78 6.82 -6.16 9.21
CA PRO A 78 7.25 -5.58 10.47
C PRO A 78 6.43 -4.35 10.88
N LEU A 79 5.97 -3.55 9.91
CA LEU A 79 5.16 -2.36 10.18
C LEU A 79 3.81 -2.74 10.78
N VAL A 80 3.07 -3.65 10.13
CA VAL A 80 1.74 -4.05 10.58
C VAL A 80 1.83 -4.76 11.94
N PHE A 81 2.78 -5.67 12.09
CA PHE A 81 2.96 -6.41 13.33
C PHE A 81 3.24 -5.49 14.52
N THR A 82 4.23 -4.61 14.40
CA THR A 82 4.61 -3.70 15.49
C THR A 82 3.55 -2.63 15.76
N ALA A 83 2.90 -2.10 14.72
CA ALA A 83 1.86 -1.08 14.85
C ALA A 83 0.62 -1.62 15.57
N VAL A 84 0.16 -2.82 15.23
CA VAL A 84 -1.02 -3.43 15.86
C VAL A 84 -0.74 -3.75 17.32
N ILE A 85 0.41 -4.36 17.65
CA ILE A 85 0.78 -4.67 19.05
C ILE A 85 0.88 -3.38 19.87
N SER A 86 1.60 -2.36 19.37
CA SER A 86 1.76 -1.08 20.07
C SER A 86 0.40 -0.37 20.28
N SER A 87 -0.50 -0.47 19.30
CA SER A 87 -1.85 0.12 19.40
C SER A 87 -2.69 -0.58 20.48
N ILE A 88 -2.67 -1.91 20.53
CA ILE A 88 -3.39 -2.69 21.56
C ILE A 88 -2.80 -2.43 22.95
N ALA A 89 -1.49 -2.35 23.08
CA ALA A 89 -0.83 -2.07 24.35
C ALA A 89 -1.25 -0.72 24.95
N ARG A 90 -1.47 0.29 24.11
CA ARG A 90 -1.95 1.63 24.54
C ARG A 90 -3.40 1.62 25.06
N LEU A 91 -4.21 0.62 24.73
CA LEU A 91 -5.58 0.50 25.23
C LEU A 91 -5.64 0.33 26.77
N ARG A 92 -4.53 -0.05 27.42
CA ARG A 92 -4.46 -0.10 28.90
C ARG A 92 -4.81 1.23 29.57
N ALA A 93 -4.51 2.34 28.92
CA ALA A 93 -4.73 3.69 29.45
C ALA A 93 -6.16 4.22 29.22
N VAL A 94 -6.99 3.48 28.46
CA VAL A 94 -8.31 3.95 28.05
C VAL A 94 -9.40 3.29 28.88
N THR A 95 -10.13 4.09 29.64
CA THR A 95 -11.35 3.67 30.34
C THR A 95 -12.43 3.33 29.31
N ASN A 96 -13.11 2.17 29.44
CA ASN A 96 -14.13 1.69 28.50
C ASN A 96 -13.63 1.30 27.09
N ALA A 97 -12.36 0.87 26.95
CA ALA A 97 -11.78 0.47 25.69
C ALA A 97 -12.62 -0.57 24.92
N ALA A 98 -13.23 -1.54 25.61
CA ALA A 98 -14.06 -2.56 24.98
C ALA A 98 -15.33 -1.96 24.33
N ARG A 99 -16.00 -1.02 24.97
CA ARG A 99 -17.19 -0.35 24.42
C ARG A 99 -16.84 0.49 23.19
N LEU A 100 -15.72 1.22 23.26
CA LEU A 100 -15.22 2.02 22.13
C LEU A 100 -14.85 1.12 20.95
N ALA A 101 -14.17 -0.02 21.19
CA ALA A 101 -13.83 -0.99 20.16
C ALA A 101 -15.09 -1.54 19.47
N VAL A 102 -16.11 -1.95 20.22
CA VAL A 102 -17.36 -2.46 19.65
C VAL A 102 -18.06 -1.37 18.82
N GLN A 103 -18.17 -0.15 19.33
CA GLN A 103 -18.77 0.96 18.57
C GLN A 103 -18.01 1.23 17.26
N THR A 104 -16.69 1.25 17.32
CA THR A 104 -15.84 1.45 16.13
C THR A 104 -16.07 0.35 15.11
N LEU A 105 -16.11 -0.93 15.54
CA LEU A 105 -16.37 -2.06 14.65
C LEU A 105 -17.76 -2.01 14.01
N VAL A 106 -18.78 -1.60 14.76
CA VAL A 106 -20.14 -1.43 14.22
C VAL A 106 -20.17 -0.34 13.16
N TRP A 107 -19.55 0.81 13.43
CA TRP A 107 -19.45 1.89 12.43
C TRP A 107 -18.64 1.47 11.21
N PHE A 108 -17.54 0.73 11.38
CA PHE A 108 -16.79 0.18 10.25
C PHE A 108 -17.63 -0.78 9.42
N ALA A 109 -18.44 -1.64 10.05
CA ALA A 109 -19.31 -2.55 9.32
C ALA A 109 -20.37 -1.78 8.51
N ILE A 110 -20.98 -0.73 9.09
CA ILE A 110 -21.97 0.11 8.41
C ILE A 110 -21.33 0.85 7.23
N THR A 111 -20.19 1.51 7.45
CA THR A 111 -19.51 2.26 6.39
C THR A 111 -18.95 1.36 5.30
N ALA A 112 -18.45 0.16 5.66
CA ALA A 112 -18.02 -0.83 4.69
C ALA A 112 -19.18 -1.32 3.82
N ALA A 113 -20.33 -1.64 4.44
CA ALA A 113 -21.53 -2.06 3.69
C ALA A 113 -22.01 -0.95 2.75
N ALA A 114 -22.07 0.30 3.22
CA ALA A 114 -22.41 1.46 2.39
C ALA A 114 -21.44 1.63 1.20
N SER A 115 -20.13 1.52 1.47
CA SER A 115 -19.09 1.62 0.43
C SER A 115 -19.21 0.51 -0.63
N VAL A 116 -19.50 -0.71 -0.22
CA VAL A 116 -19.71 -1.85 -1.14
C VAL A 116 -20.94 -1.61 -2.01
N ILE A 117 -22.07 -1.19 -1.43
CA ILE A 117 -23.29 -0.87 -2.16
C ILE A 117 -23.03 0.23 -3.19
N LEU A 118 -22.38 1.33 -2.77
CA LEU A 118 -22.00 2.41 -3.67
C LEU A 118 -21.07 1.94 -4.79
N GLY A 119 -20.08 1.12 -4.47
CA GLY A 119 -19.16 0.55 -5.46
C GLY A 119 -19.88 -0.29 -6.51
N ILE A 120 -20.85 -1.12 -6.09
CA ILE A 120 -21.70 -1.92 -6.99
C ILE A 120 -22.54 -1.00 -7.89
N LEU A 121 -23.20 0.02 -7.31
CA LEU A 121 -24.01 0.98 -8.07
C LEU A 121 -23.18 1.74 -9.11
N ILE A 122 -22.02 2.25 -8.72
CA ILE A 122 -21.08 2.93 -9.63
C ILE A 122 -20.63 1.95 -10.73
N GLY A 123 -20.30 0.70 -10.38
CA GLY A 123 -19.90 -0.33 -11.33
C GLY A 123 -20.99 -0.64 -12.38
N ILE A 124 -22.26 -0.73 -11.95
CA ILE A 124 -23.39 -0.95 -12.85
C ILE A 124 -23.57 0.26 -13.79
N VAL A 125 -23.51 1.47 -13.24
CA VAL A 125 -23.68 2.70 -14.03
C VAL A 125 -22.53 2.94 -14.99
N SER A 126 -21.29 2.71 -14.55
CA SER A 126 -20.10 2.95 -15.37
C SER A 126 -19.75 1.80 -16.31
N GLY A 127 -20.34 0.62 -16.11
CA GLY A 127 -20.07 -0.60 -16.89
C GLY A 127 -20.05 -0.40 -18.41
N PRO A 128 -21.02 0.33 -19.02
CA PRO A 128 -21.02 0.58 -20.46
C PRO A 128 -19.82 1.39 -20.99
N TRP A 129 -19.18 2.17 -20.11
CA TRP A 129 -18.00 3.01 -20.47
C TRP A 129 -16.68 2.37 -20.06
N LEU A 130 -16.72 1.29 -19.28
CA LEU A 130 -15.55 0.53 -18.84
C LEU A 130 -15.20 -0.61 -19.80
N THR A 131 -15.52 -0.49 -21.09
CA THR A 131 -15.08 -1.44 -22.09
C THR A 131 -13.54 -1.37 -22.19
N ALA A 132 -12.88 -2.17 -21.36
CA ALA A 132 -11.49 -2.47 -21.58
C ALA A 132 -11.39 -3.14 -22.95
N GLY A 133 -10.54 -2.61 -23.83
CA GLY A 133 -10.26 -3.22 -25.12
C GLY A 133 -9.47 -4.55 -25.00
N VAL A 134 -9.68 -5.25 -23.88
CA VAL A 134 -9.13 -6.57 -23.60
C VAL A 134 -10.23 -7.56 -23.99
N SER A 135 -9.98 -8.35 -25.03
CA SER A 135 -10.85 -9.46 -25.41
C SER A 135 -11.00 -10.41 -24.21
N GLY A 136 -12.23 -10.89 -23.98
CA GLY A 136 -12.54 -11.81 -22.87
C GLY A 136 -11.65 -13.08 -22.85
N ASP A 137 -11.09 -13.45 -24.00
CA ASP A 137 -10.15 -14.57 -24.15
C ASP A 137 -8.78 -14.32 -23.51
N ALA A 138 -8.42 -13.04 -23.24
CA ALA A 138 -7.19 -12.67 -22.54
C ALA A 138 -7.39 -12.56 -21.01
N ALA A 139 -8.62 -12.70 -20.52
CA ALA A 139 -8.92 -12.72 -19.09
C ALA A 139 -8.55 -14.08 -18.52
N ALA A 140 -7.40 -14.17 -17.86
CA ALA A 140 -7.07 -15.37 -17.09
C ALA A 140 -8.09 -15.56 -15.96
N GLU A 141 -8.65 -16.76 -15.83
CA GLU A 141 -9.49 -17.10 -14.68
C GLU A 141 -8.77 -16.77 -13.38
N PRO A 142 -9.45 -16.15 -12.39
CA PRO A 142 -8.82 -15.87 -11.10
C PRO A 142 -8.36 -17.20 -10.50
N GLY A 143 -7.06 -17.33 -10.24
CA GLY A 143 -6.45 -18.57 -9.73
C GLY A 143 -6.94 -19.01 -8.34
N ARG A 144 -7.87 -18.28 -7.75
CA ARG A 144 -8.61 -18.63 -6.52
C ARG A 144 -10.05 -18.11 -6.63
N VAL A 145 -10.99 -19.02 -6.65
CA VAL A 145 -12.40 -18.73 -6.41
C VAL A 145 -12.57 -18.62 -4.90
N GLY A 146 -12.86 -17.41 -4.41
CA GLY A 146 -13.04 -17.17 -2.98
C GLY A 146 -14.30 -17.86 -2.45
N SER A 147 -14.15 -18.77 -1.49
CA SER A 147 -15.26 -19.25 -0.66
C SER A 147 -15.14 -18.65 0.74
N TRP A 148 -16.29 -18.46 1.42
CA TRP A 148 -16.31 -17.98 2.81
C TRP A 148 -15.50 -18.86 3.76
N THR A 149 -15.55 -20.18 3.54
CA THR A 149 -14.78 -21.15 4.32
C THR A 149 -13.27 -21.00 4.06
N ALA A 150 -12.86 -20.83 2.81
CA ALA A 150 -11.45 -20.58 2.47
C ALA A 150 -10.96 -19.25 3.03
N PHE A 151 -11.82 -18.21 3.10
CA PHE A 151 -11.48 -16.95 3.76
C PHE A 151 -11.24 -17.15 5.25
N LEU A 152 -12.17 -17.80 5.97
CA LEU A 152 -12.05 -18.04 7.42
C LEU A 152 -10.85 -18.93 7.78
N THR A 153 -10.65 -20.01 7.03
CA THR A 153 -9.46 -20.86 7.24
C THR A 153 -8.17 -20.14 6.88
N GLY A 154 -8.22 -19.25 5.90
CA GLY A 154 -7.10 -18.39 5.50
C GLY A 154 -6.70 -17.34 6.54
N LEU A 155 -7.55 -17.03 7.53
CA LEU A 155 -7.21 -16.16 8.66
C LEU A 155 -6.30 -16.83 9.69
N ILE A 156 -6.32 -18.18 9.75
CA ILE A 156 -5.50 -18.93 10.70
C ILE A 156 -4.04 -18.88 10.22
N PRO A 157 -3.11 -18.31 11.02
CA PRO A 157 -1.72 -18.21 10.62
C PRO A 157 -1.09 -19.59 10.44
N SER A 158 -0.65 -19.90 9.22
CA SER A 158 0.08 -21.15 8.93
C SER A 158 1.55 -21.07 9.33
N ASN A 159 2.07 -19.87 9.48
CA ASN A 159 3.44 -19.59 9.96
C ASN A 159 3.51 -18.16 10.55
N PHE A 160 4.57 -17.89 11.30
CA PHE A 160 4.74 -16.62 12.02
C PHE A 160 4.82 -15.38 11.10
N LEU A 161 5.31 -15.55 9.88
CA LEU A 161 5.46 -14.44 8.91
C LEU A 161 4.26 -14.28 7.97
N GLY A 162 3.24 -15.17 8.05
CA GLY A 162 2.15 -15.19 7.09
C GLY A 162 2.63 -15.45 5.65
N LEU A 163 3.79 -16.11 5.48
CA LEU A 163 4.37 -16.39 4.18
C LEU A 163 3.52 -17.42 3.43
N GLN A 164 3.14 -17.09 2.20
CA GLN A 164 2.45 -17.98 1.28
C GLN A 164 3.24 -18.06 -0.02
N VAL A 165 3.32 -19.26 -0.59
CA VAL A 165 3.92 -19.49 -1.89
C VAL A 165 2.79 -19.81 -2.88
N GLY A 166 2.63 -18.96 -3.89
CA GLY A 166 1.72 -19.19 -5.01
C GLY A 166 2.49 -19.67 -6.23
N LEU A 167 2.00 -20.72 -6.87
CA LEU A 167 2.48 -21.13 -8.18
C LEU A 167 1.59 -20.48 -9.24
N ARG A 168 2.20 -19.83 -10.22
CA ARG A 168 1.52 -19.28 -11.39
C ARG A 168 2.13 -19.88 -12.65
N GLY A 169 1.30 -20.23 -13.60
CA GLY A 169 1.70 -20.81 -14.88
C GLY A 169 0.89 -22.05 -15.21
N THR A 170 1.12 -22.53 -16.41
CA THR A 170 0.55 -23.79 -16.93
C THR A 170 1.68 -24.74 -17.27
N ALA A 171 1.34 -26.00 -17.56
CA ALA A 171 2.32 -27.00 -18.01
C ALA A 171 3.02 -26.58 -19.33
N GLU A 172 2.36 -25.74 -20.13
CA GLU A 172 2.88 -25.24 -21.42
C GLU A 172 3.78 -24.02 -21.25
N THR A 173 3.46 -23.12 -20.30
CA THR A 173 4.20 -21.86 -20.09
C THR A 173 5.26 -21.96 -18.98
N GLY A 174 5.34 -23.10 -18.31
CA GLY A 174 6.16 -23.29 -17.12
C GLY A 174 5.52 -22.69 -15.87
N PHE A 175 6.02 -23.09 -14.68
CA PHE A 175 5.55 -22.60 -13.41
C PHE A 175 6.52 -21.57 -12.81
N THR A 176 5.99 -20.41 -12.45
CA THR A 176 6.73 -19.43 -11.65
C THR A 176 6.21 -19.47 -10.21
N ALA A 177 7.13 -19.61 -9.24
CA ALA A 177 6.81 -19.51 -7.83
C ALA A 177 6.90 -18.06 -7.38
N SER A 178 5.84 -17.54 -6.76
CA SER A 178 5.83 -16.22 -6.12
C SER A 178 5.61 -16.38 -4.63
N ALA A 179 6.50 -15.82 -3.82
CA ALA A 179 6.31 -15.72 -2.38
C ALA A 179 5.63 -14.38 -2.06
N ASP A 180 4.58 -14.43 -1.26
CA ASP A 180 3.86 -13.24 -0.80
C ASP A 180 3.47 -13.37 0.67
N PHE A 181 3.15 -12.27 1.33
CA PHE A 181 2.77 -12.25 2.73
C PHE A 181 1.26 -12.05 2.87
N ASN A 182 0.64 -12.91 3.68
CA ASN A 182 -0.78 -12.75 4.02
C ASN A 182 -0.90 -11.75 5.19
N VAL A 183 -1.20 -10.51 4.86
CA VAL A 183 -1.32 -9.42 5.84
C VAL A 183 -2.41 -9.70 6.88
N LEU A 184 -3.51 -10.38 6.51
CA LEU A 184 -4.57 -10.75 7.46
C LEU A 184 -4.06 -11.71 8.53
N GLN A 185 -3.25 -12.70 8.17
CA GLN A 185 -2.63 -13.61 9.13
C GLN A 185 -1.68 -12.88 10.09
N ILE A 186 -0.93 -11.91 9.56
CA ILE A 186 -0.03 -11.07 10.37
C ILE A 186 -0.85 -10.24 11.37
N ILE A 187 -1.99 -9.67 10.95
CA ILE A 187 -2.88 -8.91 11.83
C ILE A 187 -3.44 -9.81 12.93
N VAL A 188 -3.94 -11.00 12.60
CA VAL A 188 -4.48 -11.96 13.59
C VAL A 188 -3.41 -12.33 14.60
N LEU A 189 -2.19 -12.63 14.15
CA LEU A 189 -1.06 -12.93 15.01
C LEU A 189 -0.72 -11.73 15.91
N ALA A 190 -0.63 -10.52 15.34
CA ALA A 190 -0.31 -9.31 16.09
C ALA A 190 -1.38 -8.98 17.14
N ILE A 191 -2.66 -9.21 16.84
CA ILE A 191 -3.76 -9.07 17.81
C ILE A 191 -3.57 -10.07 18.96
N ALA A 192 -3.27 -11.33 18.67
CA ALA A 192 -3.05 -12.36 19.70
C ALA A 192 -1.90 -11.97 20.64
N PHE A 193 -0.75 -11.54 20.08
CA PHE A 193 0.39 -11.07 20.86
C PHE A 193 0.08 -9.78 21.64
N GLY A 194 -0.63 -8.83 21.05
CA GLY A 194 -1.05 -7.60 21.72
C GLY A 194 -1.97 -7.87 22.92
N ILE A 195 -2.97 -8.76 22.75
CA ILE A 195 -3.87 -9.15 23.85
C ILE A 195 -3.11 -9.93 24.93
N ALA A 196 -2.21 -10.83 24.56
CA ALA A 196 -1.38 -11.54 25.51
C ALA A 196 -0.51 -10.58 26.32
N ALA A 197 0.18 -9.65 25.67
CA ALA A 197 0.97 -8.61 26.33
C ALA A 197 0.14 -7.75 27.28
N LEU A 198 -1.09 -7.40 26.87
CA LEU A 198 -2.02 -6.65 27.70
C LEU A 198 -2.39 -7.43 28.98
N LYS A 199 -2.66 -8.74 28.86
CA LYS A 199 -3.04 -9.61 29.99
C LYS A 199 -1.88 -9.90 30.94
N ILE A 200 -0.66 -10.04 30.43
CA ILE A 200 0.56 -10.28 31.26
C ILE A 200 0.87 -9.04 32.12
N GLY A 201 0.47 -7.87 31.69
CA GLY A 201 0.64 -6.64 32.45
C GLY A 201 2.09 -6.15 32.43
N ASP A 202 2.61 -5.76 33.59
CA ASP A 202 3.92 -5.10 33.72
C ASP A 202 5.10 -5.98 33.29
N LYS A 203 4.94 -7.29 33.37
CA LYS A 203 5.96 -8.25 32.87
C LYS A 203 6.18 -8.14 31.34
N ALA A 204 5.19 -7.64 30.61
CA ALA A 204 5.30 -7.41 29.17
C ALA A 204 5.89 -6.03 28.80
N ALA A 205 6.24 -5.17 29.78
CA ALA A 205 6.71 -3.81 29.51
C ALA A 205 7.94 -3.77 28.57
N GLY A 206 8.89 -4.70 28.75
CA GLY A 206 10.05 -4.80 27.87
C GLY A 206 9.70 -5.18 26.43
N PHE A 207 8.75 -6.08 26.23
CA PHE A 207 8.26 -6.46 24.90
C PHE A 207 7.51 -5.32 24.22
N ILE A 208 6.66 -4.61 24.96
CA ILE A 208 5.92 -3.45 24.44
C ILE A 208 6.90 -2.33 24.05
N GLY A 209 7.87 -2.01 24.91
CA GLY A 209 8.90 -1.02 24.62
C GLY A 209 9.76 -1.40 23.40
N PHE A 210 10.09 -2.67 23.23
CA PHE A 210 10.76 -3.15 22.03
C PHE A 210 9.90 -2.95 20.78
N THR A 211 8.61 -3.32 20.81
CA THR A 211 7.72 -3.17 19.64
C THR A 211 7.49 -1.71 19.27
N GLU A 212 7.41 -0.79 20.25
CA GLU A 212 7.30 0.66 19.99
C GLU A 212 8.59 1.22 19.36
N SER A 213 9.75 0.81 19.85
CA SER A 213 11.04 1.21 19.29
C SER A 213 11.22 0.64 17.88
N ALA A 214 10.87 -0.62 17.68
CA ALA A 214 10.90 -1.27 16.36
C ALA A 214 9.96 -0.56 15.37
N LEU A 215 8.75 -0.19 15.80
CA LEU A 215 7.81 0.58 14.97
C LEU A 215 8.42 1.89 14.52
N ALA A 216 9.07 2.65 15.42
CA ALA A 216 9.71 3.91 15.08
C ALA A 216 10.84 3.74 14.06
N VAL A 217 11.65 2.67 14.21
CA VAL A 217 12.72 2.34 13.25
C VAL A 217 12.14 1.97 11.89
N VAL A 218 11.13 1.08 11.84
CA VAL A 218 10.48 0.67 10.60
C VAL A 218 9.83 1.85 9.88
N GLN A 219 9.17 2.75 10.62
CA GLN A 219 8.61 3.98 10.05
C GLN A 219 9.69 4.89 9.45
N LYS A 220 10.86 4.95 10.09
CA LYS A 220 11.98 5.74 9.55
C LYS A 220 12.52 5.15 8.25
N VAL A 221 12.66 3.82 8.18
CA VAL A 221 13.05 3.12 6.94
C VAL A 221 12.00 3.30 5.86
N LEU A 222 10.71 3.19 6.22
CA LEU A 222 9.59 3.44 5.30
C LEU A 222 9.68 4.86 4.70
N TRP A 223 10.02 5.87 5.49
CA TRP A 223 10.25 7.22 5.01
C TRP A 223 11.36 7.31 3.95
N TRP A 224 12.44 6.53 4.10
CA TRP A 224 13.51 6.48 3.09
C TRP A 224 13.00 5.85 1.80
N VAL A 225 12.24 4.75 1.90
CA VAL A 225 11.66 4.09 0.73
C VAL A 225 10.63 5.00 0.04
N ILE A 226 9.78 5.71 0.80
CA ILE A 226 8.84 6.68 0.24
C ILE A 226 9.56 7.79 -0.55
N ARG A 227 10.74 8.21 -0.14
CA ARG A 227 11.53 9.21 -0.90
C ARG A 227 11.96 8.74 -2.28
N LEU A 228 11.98 7.43 -2.53
CA LEU A 228 12.22 6.85 -3.85
C LEU A 228 10.96 6.85 -4.73
N ALA A 229 9.80 7.26 -4.20
CA ALA A 229 8.53 7.24 -4.93
C ALA A 229 8.58 7.97 -6.29
N PRO A 230 9.24 9.14 -6.46
CA PRO A 230 9.32 9.77 -7.77
C PRO A 230 9.94 8.85 -8.83
N ILE A 231 11.01 8.13 -8.47
CA ILE A 231 11.70 7.18 -9.36
C ILE A 231 10.84 5.94 -9.59
N GLY A 232 10.29 5.37 -8.51
CA GLY A 232 9.40 4.21 -8.58
C GLY A 232 8.16 4.48 -9.43
N THR A 233 7.52 5.66 -9.25
CA THR A 233 6.36 6.08 -10.03
C THR A 233 6.72 6.25 -11.51
N ALA A 234 7.84 6.91 -11.82
CA ALA A 234 8.32 7.06 -13.19
C ALA A 234 8.50 5.70 -13.87
N ALA A 235 9.15 4.76 -13.17
CA ALA A 235 9.42 3.42 -13.69
C ALA A 235 8.13 2.61 -13.92
N LEU A 236 7.21 2.62 -12.95
CA LEU A 236 5.95 1.86 -13.04
C LEU A 236 5.04 2.40 -14.14
N ILE A 237 4.88 3.72 -14.23
CA ILE A 237 4.05 4.37 -15.28
C ILE A 237 4.70 4.16 -16.65
N GLY A 238 6.03 4.34 -16.75
CA GLY A 238 6.76 4.13 -17.99
C GLY A 238 6.60 2.70 -18.51
N LYS A 239 6.78 1.70 -17.65
CA LYS A 239 6.52 0.30 -17.99
C LYS A 239 5.08 0.07 -18.44
N ALA A 240 4.10 0.61 -17.72
CA ALA A 240 2.68 0.42 -18.02
C ALA A 240 2.33 0.97 -19.41
N ILE A 241 2.82 2.17 -19.77
CA ILE A 241 2.62 2.77 -21.09
C ILE A 241 3.30 1.94 -22.18
N ALA A 242 4.55 1.50 -21.94
CA ALA A 242 5.32 0.70 -22.91
C ALA A 242 4.65 -0.65 -23.18
N THR A 243 4.05 -1.27 -22.15
CA THR A 243 3.46 -2.62 -22.27
C THR A 243 2.03 -2.61 -22.78
N TYR A 244 1.21 -1.68 -22.28
CA TYR A 244 -0.25 -1.70 -22.54
C TYR A 244 -0.69 -0.62 -23.56
N GLY A 245 0.17 0.33 -23.88
CA GLY A 245 -0.16 1.47 -24.72
C GLY A 245 -1.01 2.53 -24.01
N TRP A 246 -1.14 3.69 -24.68
CA TRP A 246 -1.88 4.83 -24.12
C TRP A 246 -3.41 4.60 -24.07
N SER A 247 -3.97 3.87 -25.04
CA SER A 247 -5.40 3.55 -25.09
C SER A 247 -5.88 2.77 -23.87
N SER A 248 -5.10 1.81 -23.41
CA SER A 248 -5.41 1.03 -22.21
C SER A 248 -5.33 1.87 -20.94
N LEU A 249 -4.40 2.84 -20.87
CA LEU A 249 -4.34 3.79 -19.77
C LEU A 249 -5.53 4.77 -19.78
N ALA A 250 -6.02 5.16 -20.93
CA ALA A 250 -7.19 6.02 -21.04
C ALA A 250 -8.45 5.33 -20.47
N SER A 251 -8.62 4.03 -20.75
CA SER A 251 -9.70 3.23 -20.15
C SER A 251 -9.57 3.13 -18.62
N LEU A 252 -8.35 3.03 -18.11
CA LEU A 252 -8.07 3.09 -16.67
C LEU A 252 -8.43 4.46 -16.06
N GLY A 253 -8.36 5.54 -16.84
CA GLY A 253 -8.76 6.89 -16.42
C GLY A 253 -10.23 6.97 -16.01
N VAL A 254 -11.11 6.31 -16.74
CA VAL A 254 -12.55 6.24 -16.40
C VAL A 254 -12.73 5.52 -15.05
N PHE A 255 -12.01 4.42 -14.85
CA PHE A 255 -12.03 3.68 -13.59
C PHE A 255 -11.52 4.53 -12.41
N VAL A 256 -10.45 5.28 -12.61
CA VAL A 256 -9.92 6.20 -11.59
C VAL A 256 -10.94 7.30 -11.24
N ILE A 257 -11.60 7.89 -12.23
CA ILE A 257 -12.67 8.88 -12.00
C ILE A 257 -13.81 8.26 -11.20
N ALA A 258 -14.23 7.04 -11.56
CA ALA A 258 -15.28 6.32 -10.85
C ALA A 258 -14.92 6.08 -9.37
N ILE A 259 -13.65 5.74 -9.08
CA ILE A 259 -13.15 5.61 -7.70
C ILE A 259 -13.23 6.95 -6.96
N TYR A 260 -12.79 8.05 -7.56
CA TYR A 260 -12.85 9.36 -6.90
C TYR A 260 -14.29 9.80 -6.62
N VAL A 261 -15.21 9.55 -7.56
CA VAL A 261 -16.64 9.80 -7.35
C VAL A 261 -17.14 8.97 -6.18
N GLY A 262 -16.78 7.67 -6.13
CA GLY A 262 -17.13 6.80 -5.00
C GLY A 262 -16.59 7.30 -3.67
N LEU A 263 -15.34 7.75 -3.62
CA LEU A 263 -14.73 8.30 -2.40
C LEU A 263 -15.45 9.57 -1.92
N VAL A 264 -15.81 10.47 -2.84
CA VAL A 264 -16.57 11.68 -2.49
C VAL A 264 -17.96 11.32 -1.95
N LEU A 265 -18.64 10.34 -2.55
CA LEU A 265 -19.95 9.87 -2.06
C LEU A 265 -19.86 9.22 -0.68
N VAL A 266 -18.84 8.37 -0.45
CA VAL A 266 -18.60 7.78 0.88
C VAL A 266 -18.26 8.84 1.92
N TRP A 267 -17.54 9.89 1.54
CA TRP A 267 -17.21 10.99 2.44
C TRP A 267 -18.43 11.86 2.79
N ALA A 268 -19.42 11.93 1.90
CA ALA A 268 -20.65 12.69 2.11
C ALA A 268 -21.68 11.98 3.01
N ILE A 269 -21.51 10.66 3.24
CA ILE A 269 -22.35 9.84 4.14
C ILE A 269 -21.78 9.88 5.56
#